data_679d05bf20e8d132fc30714cecc09d1c
#
_entry.id   679d05bf20e8d132fc30714cecc09d1c
#
_cell.length_a   1.000
_cell.length_b   1.000
_cell.length_c   1.000
_cell.angle_alpha   90.00
_cell.angle_beta   90.00
_cell.angle_gamma   90.00
#
_symmetry.space_group_name_H-M   'P 1'
#
loop_
_entity.id
_entity.type
_entity.pdbx_description
1 polymer ?
#
loop_
_entity_poly.entity_id
_entity_poly.type
_entity_poly.pdbx_seq_one_letter_code
_entity_poly.pdbx_strand_id
1 'polypeptide(L)'
;MVPPLESPVRVALVGTGNRARTIYLPLFKALAPWVTITAVCDPVAEHADAAGAALGVPAFHSLPELVAARPMEAALVVTPIDGHHAISCYLSSHGVHNLVETTMANLLAQAVEMRDTARAHGVVMRVAENFFRFPFDRIAKRVVATGAIGDVHRVTSFHDHLGYHNNSRWIVLTGDRPQSVQAVRHTMPTLPHDEAPHRHHESETFNARFFRFPGDRLVTDFAANIKGMLGRYPRPGYTEIDGTRGAIARWAVRNWWGEAEVRICSDAALANGAIADIVCPIVHEAEGGFWTRDWVDLPSGRVAWENAFSPRAGLEPGHVYHHRDYYGAAVMDHIVDFARAVRGVAPSEYTDDDAVAAMMMEVGSRESVLRDGARLALPLTGDLESEAVVRDQLRAKLGVDPMDVEAVIGLSFPRP
;
A
#
# COMPACT_ATOMS: atom_id res chain seq x y z
N MET A 1 -0.23 -7.65 21.20
CA MET A 1 0.50 -6.35 21.08
C MET A 1 1.88 -6.59 20.49
N VAL A 2 2.36 -5.71 19.62
CA VAL A 2 3.73 -5.77 19.09
C VAL A 2 4.68 -5.23 20.17
N PRO A 3 5.71 -5.97 20.60
CA PRO A 3 6.60 -5.52 21.68
C PRO A 3 7.40 -4.27 21.25
N PRO A 4 7.65 -3.34 22.19
CA PRO A 4 8.55 -2.20 21.98
C PRO A 4 9.94 -2.64 21.55
N LEU A 5 10.68 -1.77 20.88
CA LEU A 5 12.10 -1.95 20.63
C LEU A 5 12.91 -1.50 21.85
N GLU A 6 14.00 -2.19 22.15
CA GLU A 6 14.95 -1.77 23.20
C GLU A 6 15.53 -0.38 22.92
N SER A 7 15.79 -0.10 21.64
CA SER A 7 16.22 1.20 21.14
C SER A 7 15.34 1.62 19.97
N PRO A 8 14.40 2.56 20.15
CA PRO A 8 13.62 3.11 19.07
C PRO A 8 14.48 3.68 17.95
N VAL A 9 14.03 3.52 16.70
CA VAL A 9 14.75 4.03 15.53
C VAL A 9 14.61 5.55 15.47
N ARG A 10 15.71 6.29 15.35
CA ARG A 10 15.71 7.76 15.15
C ARG A 10 15.34 8.06 13.71
N VAL A 11 14.27 8.79 13.50
CA VAL A 11 13.66 8.97 12.18
C VAL A 11 13.51 10.46 11.87
N ALA A 12 13.85 10.85 10.64
CA ALA A 12 13.43 12.12 10.07
C ALA A 12 12.15 11.96 9.26
N LEU A 13 11.22 12.92 9.35
CA LEU A 13 10.07 13.02 8.47
C LEU A 13 10.42 13.89 7.27
N VAL A 14 10.50 13.32 6.08
CA VAL A 14 10.79 14.02 4.82
C VAL A 14 9.50 14.19 4.03
N GLY A 15 9.11 15.44 3.82
CA GLY A 15 7.78 15.82 3.35
C GLY A 15 6.81 16.04 4.50
N THR A 16 6.42 17.30 4.72
CA THR A 16 5.54 17.73 5.82
C THR A 16 4.23 18.34 5.30
N GLY A 17 3.87 18.00 4.07
CA GLY A 17 2.64 18.40 3.41
C GLY A 17 1.36 17.81 4.02
N ASN A 18 0.25 17.89 3.31
CA ASN A 18 -1.06 17.48 3.80
C ASN A 18 -1.10 16.02 4.29
N ARG A 19 -0.51 15.08 3.54
CA ARG A 19 -0.46 13.64 3.91
C ARG A 19 0.25 13.45 5.25
N ALA A 20 1.40 14.08 5.45
CA ALA A 20 2.14 14.02 6.69
C ALA A 20 1.33 14.57 7.86
N ARG A 21 0.73 15.75 7.70
CA ARG A 21 -0.04 16.43 8.76
C ARG A 21 -1.31 15.67 9.16
N THR A 22 -2.01 15.09 8.21
CA THR A 22 -3.31 14.47 8.47
C THR A 22 -3.22 13.01 8.88
N ILE A 23 -2.15 12.30 8.51
CA ILE A 23 -2.02 10.86 8.76
C ILE A 23 -0.87 10.56 9.72
N TYR A 24 0.35 11.07 9.46
CA TYR A 24 1.55 10.63 10.17
C TYR A 24 1.76 11.35 11.49
N LEU A 25 1.64 12.69 11.52
CA LEU A 25 1.87 13.46 12.75
C LEU A 25 0.99 13.01 13.92
N PRO A 26 -0.30 12.73 13.75
CA PRO A 26 -1.16 12.25 14.84
C PRO A 26 -0.72 10.91 15.45
N LEU A 27 0.03 10.09 14.70
CA LEU A 27 0.42 8.74 15.13
C LEU A 27 1.73 8.72 15.92
N PHE A 28 2.60 9.72 15.81
CA PHE A 28 3.97 9.65 16.34
C PHE A 28 4.02 9.48 17.86
N LYS A 29 3.06 10.03 18.59
CA LYS A 29 3.00 9.82 20.04
C LYS A 29 2.80 8.34 20.40
N ALA A 30 1.93 7.66 19.66
CA ALA A 30 1.67 6.23 19.87
C ALA A 30 2.81 5.34 19.32
N LEU A 31 3.59 5.85 18.36
CA LEU A 31 4.74 5.16 17.78
C LEU A 31 6.04 5.28 18.58
N ALA A 32 6.08 6.11 19.64
CA ALA A 32 7.28 6.35 20.44
C ALA A 32 8.02 5.08 20.93
N PRO A 33 7.35 3.93 21.21
CA PRO A 33 8.04 2.70 21.56
C PRO A 33 8.91 2.07 20.44
N TRP A 34 8.73 2.50 19.20
CA TRP A 34 9.41 1.92 18.03
C TRP A 34 10.23 2.94 17.26
N VAL A 35 9.77 4.18 17.17
CA VAL A 35 10.45 5.26 16.43
C VAL A 35 10.45 6.55 17.25
N THR A 36 11.54 7.32 17.13
CA THR A 36 11.64 8.67 17.67
C THR A 36 11.87 9.64 16.54
N ILE A 37 10.98 10.61 16.36
CA ILE A 37 11.18 11.66 15.35
C ILE A 37 12.24 12.62 15.88
N THR A 38 13.30 12.81 15.09
CA THR A 38 14.46 13.62 15.48
C THR A 38 14.67 14.83 14.59
N ALA A 39 13.99 14.91 13.45
CA ALA A 39 14.02 16.04 12.53
C ALA A 39 12.82 15.99 11.58
N VAL A 40 12.55 17.12 10.94
CA VAL A 40 11.65 17.22 9.78
C VAL A 40 12.38 17.90 8.64
N CYS A 41 11.98 17.60 7.39
CA CYS A 41 12.53 18.20 6.19
C CYS A 41 11.44 18.44 5.15
N ASP A 42 11.35 19.66 4.66
CA ASP A 42 10.46 20.04 3.54
C ASP A 42 11.07 21.24 2.82
N PRO A 43 11.14 21.26 1.48
CA PRO A 43 11.66 22.42 0.76
C PRO A 43 10.76 23.67 0.86
N VAL A 44 9.51 23.51 1.30
CA VAL A 44 8.64 24.62 1.66
C VAL A 44 8.87 24.97 3.13
N ALA A 45 9.63 26.04 3.40
CA ALA A 45 10.08 26.42 4.75
C ALA A 45 8.91 26.50 5.76
N GLU A 46 7.78 27.11 5.38
CA GLU A 46 6.60 27.21 6.23
C GLU A 46 6.08 25.82 6.69
N HIS A 47 6.12 24.84 5.80
CA HIS A 47 5.70 23.46 6.13
C HIS A 47 6.69 22.79 7.09
N ALA A 48 8.00 22.90 6.83
CA ALA A 48 9.05 22.36 7.67
C ALA A 48 9.02 22.98 9.08
N ASP A 49 8.98 24.29 9.15
CA ASP A 49 9.02 25.04 10.41
C ASP A 49 7.78 24.75 11.28
N ALA A 50 6.58 24.72 10.67
CA ALA A 50 5.35 24.39 11.38
C ALA A 50 5.38 22.95 11.93
N ALA A 51 5.86 22.00 11.15
CA ALA A 51 5.97 20.60 11.60
C ALA A 51 7.07 20.45 12.68
N GLY A 52 8.20 21.11 12.52
CA GLY A 52 9.29 21.14 13.51
C GLY A 52 8.84 21.70 14.84
N ALA A 53 8.12 22.82 14.83
CA ALA A 53 7.54 23.44 16.01
C ALA A 53 6.51 22.53 16.70
N ALA A 54 5.64 21.87 15.93
CA ALA A 54 4.61 20.96 16.46
C ALA A 54 5.21 19.71 17.12
N LEU A 55 6.35 19.22 16.64
CA LEU A 55 7.02 18.03 17.16
C LEU A 55 8.16 18.37 18.14
N GLY A 56 8.58 19.64 18.26
CA GLY A 56 9.70 20.05 19.10
C GLY A 56 11.05 19.56 18.57
N VAL A 57 11.23 19.47 17.23
CA VAL A 57 12.44 18.98 16.58
C VAL A 57 12.97 19.99 15.55
N PRO A 58 14.28 19.94 15.18
CA PRO A 58 14.84 20.80 14.15
C PRO A 58 14.16 20.57 12.79
N ALA A 59 13.95 21.69 12.06
CA ALA A 59 13.45 21.72 10.71
C ALA A 59 14.60 21.99 9.73
N PHE A 60 14.61 21.27 8.61
CA PHE A 60 15.54 21.43 7.50
C PHE A 60 14.78 21.77 6.23
N HIS A 61 15.37 22.59 5.38
CA HIS A 61 14.73 23.07 4.15
C HIS A 61 15.28 22.39 2.89
N SER A 62 16.29 21.55 3.05
CA SER A 62 16.83 20.71 1.98
C SER A 62 17.27 19.35 2.50
N LEU A 63 17.21 18.35 1.62
CA LEU A 63 17.66 17.00 1.95
C LEU A 63 19.18 16.93 2.20
N PRO A 64 20.04 17.63 1.43
CA PRO A 64 21.48 17.69 1.71
C PRO A 64 21.81 18.25 3.10
N GLU A 65 21.12 19.31 3.55
CA GLU A 65 21.33 19.86 4.91
C GLU A 65 20.93 18.86 5.99
N LEU A 66 19.77 18.19 5.84
CA LEU A 66 19.33 17.16 6.76
C LEU A 66 20.35 16.01 6.86
N VAL A 67 20.82 15.54 5.71
CA VAL A 67 21.78 14.42 5.65
C VAL A 67 23.15 14.83 6.23
N ALA A 68 23.62 16.04 5.97
CA ALA A 68 24.87 16.57 6.52
C ALA A 68 24.82 16.70 8.06
N ALA A 69 23.70 17.16 8.61
CA ALA A 69 23.50 17.28 10.06
C ALA A 69 23.34 15.92 10.76
N ARG A 70 22.90 14.90 10.05
CA ARG A 70 22.72 13.50 10.47
C ARG A 70 22.03 13.29 11.81
N PRO A 71 20.88 13.91 12.08
CA PRO A 71 20.16 13.72 13.34
C PRO A 71 19.44 12.39 13.41
N MET A 72 19.34 11.63 12.30
CA MET A 72 18.56 10.41 12.11
C MET A 72 19.43 9.24 11.63
N GLU A 73 18.90 8.04 11.74
CA GLU A 73 19.40 6.81 11.12
C GLU A 73 18.45 6.27 10.04
N ALA A 74 17.20 6.76 10.04
CA ALA A 74 16.19 6.42 9.05
C ALA A 74 15.33 7.64 8.67
N ALA A 75 14.60 7.54 7.56
CA ALA A 75 13.66 8.56 7.10
C ALA A 75 12.30 7.94 6.72
N LEU A 76 11.22 8.64 7.07
CA LEU A 76 9.88 8.43 6.50
C LEU A 76 9.71 9.44 5.37
N VAL A 77 9.61 8.95 4.13
CA VAL A 77 9.50 9.78 2.92
C VAL A 77 8.02 9.90 2.55
N VAL A 78 7.43 11.06 2.84
CA VAL A 78 6.01 11.36 2.68
C VAL A 78 5.85 12.54 1.71
N THR A 79 6.50 12.44 0.58
CA THR A 79 6.56 13.44 -0.49
C THR A 79 5.64 13.06 -1.66
N PRO A 80 5.41 13.94 -2.65
CA PRO A 80 4.85 13.53 -3.93
C PRO A 80 5.70 12.44 -4.59
N ILE A 81 5.05 11.52 -5.30
CA ILE A 81 5.68 10.37 -5.96
C ILE A 81 6.87 10.73 -6.88
N ASP A 82 6.82 11.90 -7.51
CA ASP A 82 7.88 12.34 -8.43
C ASP A 82 9.25 12.50 -7.74
N GLY A 83 9.26 12.68 -6.43
CA GLY A 83 10.48 12.79 -5.62
C GLY A 83 10.94 11.45 -5.01
N HIS A 84 10.09 10.43 -4.97
CA HIS A 84 10.38 9.19 -4.21
C HIS A 84 11.69 8.53 -4.62
N HIS A 85 11.93 8.38 -5.93
CA HIS A 85 13.14 7.76 -6.46
C HIS A 85 14.39 8.52 -6.01
N ALA A 86 14.48 9.81 -6.34
CA ALA A 86 15.67 10.60 -6.05
C ALA A 86 15.93 10.68 -4.53
N ILE A 87 14.90 10.94 -3.73
CA ILE A 87 15.02 11.03 -2.27
C ILE A 87 15.49 9.69 -1.68
N SER A 88 14.89 8.56 -2.10
CA SER A 88 15.24 7.24 -1.60
C SER A 88 16.67 6.85 -1.98
N CYS A 89 17.07 7.06 -3.25
CA CYS A 89 18.43 6.80 -3.70
C CYS A 89 19.46 7.67 -2.99
N TYR A 90 19.17 8.97 -2.83
CA TYR A 90 20.04 9.91 -2.11
C TYR A 90 20.21 9.50 -0.64
N LEU A 91 19.13 9.20 0.07
CA LEU A 91 19.19 8.71 1.46
C LEU A 91 19.99 7.41 1.56
N SER A 92 19.70 6.46 0.68
CA SER A 92 20.36 5.16 0.66
C SER A 92 21.86 5.27 0.42
N SER A 93 22.29 6.07 -0.55
CA SER A 93 23.71 6.31 -0.84
C SER A 93 24.49 6.96 0.31
N HIS A 94 23.76 7.64 1.21
CA HIS A 94 24.32 8.21 2.44
C HIS A 94 24.13 7.32 3.68
N GLY A 95 23.74 6.05 3.50
CA GLY A 95 23.60 5.09 4.59
C GLY A 95 22.41 5.37 5.51
N VAL A 96 21.33 5.97 5.00
CA VAL A 96 20.10 6.23 5.74
C VAL A 96 19.02 5.26 5.29
N HIS A 97 18.50 4.47 6.24
CA HIS A 97 17.34 3.60 5.99
C HIS A 97 16.12 4.45 5.60
N ASN A 98 15.23 3.93 4.74
CA ASN A 98 14.07 4.73 4.35
C ASN A 98 12.81 3.90 4.12
N LEU A 99 11.67 4.47 4.53
CA LEU A 99 10.32 3.99 4.27
C LEU A 99 9.63 5.03 3.40
N VAL A 100 9.32 4.66 2.16
CA VAL A 100 8.77 5.55 1.14
C VAL A 100 7.27 5.35 1.00
N GLU A 101 6.50 6.43 0.94
CA GLU A 101 5.05 6.38 0.68
C GLU A 101 4.73 5.70 -0.67
N THR A 102 3.51 5.27 -0.81
CA THR A 102 2.98 4.67 -2.03
C THR A 102 2.66 5.75 -3.07
N THR A 103 2.83 5.48 -4.34
CA THR A 103 3.42 4.33 -5.02
C THR A 103 4.94 4.43 -4.95
N MET A 104 5.65 3.31 -4.97
CA MET A 104 7.11 3.29 -4.83
C MET A 104 7.81 4.29 -5.74
N ALA A 105 7.45 4.30 -7.03
CA ALA A 105 8.02 5.19 -8.04
C ALA A 105 7.05 5.34 -9.24
N ASN A 106 7.35 6.23 -10.17
CA ASN A 106 6.61 6.37 -11.42
C ASN A 106 7.04 5.34 -12.49
N LEU A 107 8.32 4.95 -12.49
CA LEU A 107 8.94 4.05 -13.45
C LEU A 107 9.45 2.78 -12.77
N LEU A 108 9.41 1.66 -13.48
CA LEU A 108 10.02 0.41 -13.02
C LEU A 108 11.53 0.54 -12.86
N ALA A 109 12.19 1.24 -13.80
CA ALA A 109 13.62 1.52 -13.72
C ALA A 109 13.98 2.26 -12.42
N GLN A 110 13.17 3.24 -11.99
CA GLN A 110 13.34 3.95 -10.72
C GLN A 110 13.21 3.00 -9.52
N ALA A 111 12.18 2.15 -9.53
CA ALA A 111 11.95 1.18 -8.46
C ALA A 111 13.11 0.17 -8.31
N VAL A 112 13.64 -0.30 -9.43
CA VAL A 112 14.81 -1.19 -9.45
C VAL A 112 16.04 -0.48 -8.89
N GLU A 113 16.31 0.76 -9.32
CA GLU A 113 17.44 1.55 -8.84
C GLU A 113 17.34 1.85 -7.33
N MET A 114 16.16 2.20 -6.82
CA MET A 114 15.93 2.39 -5.38
C MET A 114 16.30 1.14 -4.57
N ARG A 115 15.82 -0.04 -5.00
CA ARG A 115 16.16 -1.32 -4.36
C ARG A 115 17.65 -1.60 -4.40
N ASP A 116 18.25 -1.47 -5.58
CA ASP A 116 19.65 -1.87 -5.81
C ASP A 116 20.61 -0.90 -5.09
N THR A 117 20.30 0.40 -5.07
CA THR A 117 21.06 1.39 -4.29
C THR A 117 20.98 1.09 -2.79
N ALA A 118 19.79 0.78 -2.27
CA ALA A 118 19.64 0.43 -0.87
C ALA A 118 20.48 -0.81 -0.49
N ARG A 119 20.45 -1.84 -1.33
CA ARG A 119 21.23 -3.07 -1.13
C ARG A 119 22.72 -2.84 -1.22
N ALA A 120 23.18 -2.06 -2.19
CA ALA A 120 24.59 -1.72 -2.36
C ALA A 120 25.18 -0.99 -1.13
N HIS A 121 24.36 -0.22 -0.41
CA HIS A 121 24.77 0.51 0.79
C HIS A 121 24.35 -0.16 2.11
N GLY A 122 23.78 -1.36 2.06
CA GLY A 122 23.42 -2.13 3.26
C GLY A 122 22.31 -1.48 4.09
N VAL A 123 21.44 -0.68 3.47
CA VAL A 123 20.32 -0.02 4.15
C VAL A 123 18.99 -0.74 3.89
N VAL A 124 18.08 -0.64 4.83
CA VAL A 124 16.70 -1.11 4.68
C VAL A 124 15.90 -0.03 3.96
N MET A 125 15.37 -0.35 2.79
CA MET A 125 14.38 0.44 2.06
C MET A 125 13.08 -0.34 1.98
N ARG A 126 11.95 0.31 2.29
CA ARG A 126 10.60 -0.30 2.24
C ARG A 126 9.60 0.70 1.66
N VAL A 127 8.47 0.16 1.22
CA VAL A 127 7.33 0.95 0.74
C VAL A 127 6.17 0.82 1.72
N ALA A 128 5.51 1.93 1.99
CA ALA A 128 4.46 2.08 3.00
C ALA A 128 3.10 1.50 2.55
N GLU A 129 3.11 0.28 1.98
CA GLU A 129 1.89 -0.41 1.60
C GLU A 129 1.10 -0.87 2.81
N ASN A 130 -0.18 -0.52 2.84
CA ASN A 130 -1.03 -0.72 4.01
C ASN A 130 -2.30 -1.53 3.75
N PHE A 131 -2.73 -1.77 2.50
CA PHE A 131 -4.01 -2.44 2.23
C PHE A 131 -4.05 -3.89 2.66
N PHE A 132 -2.99 -4.65 2.45
CA PHE A 132 -2.91 -6.03 2.96
C PHE A 132 -2.86 -6.11 4.49
N ARG A 133 -2.72 -4.95 5.17
CA ARG A 133 -2.72 -4.82 6.63
C ARG A 133 -4.11 -4.54 7.20
N PHE A 134 -5.12 -4.33 6.33
CA PHE A 134 -6.49 -4.14 6.77
C PHE A 134 -7.11 -5.41 7.36
N PRO A 135 -8.07 -5.28 8.28
CA PRO A 135 -8.60 -6.41 9.04
C PRO A 135 -9.04 -7.58 8.18
N PHE A 136 -9.81 -7.33 7.10
CA PHE A 136 -10.24 -8.38 6.20
C PHE A 136 -9.08 -9.16 5.57
N ASP A 137 -8.06 -8.46 5.05
CA ASP A 137 -6.91 -9.11 4.42
C ASP A 137 -6.09 -9.92 5.45
N ARG A 138 -5.99 -9.40 6.69
CA ARG A 138 -5.36 -10.11 7.81
C ARG A 138 -6.10 -11.39 8.19
N ILE A 139 -7.44 -11.33 8.28
CA ILE A 139 -8.27 -12.51 8.54
C ILE A 139 -8.16 -13.48 7.37
N ALA A 140 -8.31 -13.03 6.13
CA ALA A 140 -8.25 -13.87 4.95
C ALA A 140 -6.93 -14.65 4.88
N LYS A 141 -5.78 -13.97 5.08
CA LYS A 141 -4.46 -14.61 5.11
C LYS A 141 -4.37 -15.68 6.20
N ARG A 142 -4.90 -15.40 7.40
CA ARG A 142 -4.91 -16.36 8.51
C ARG A 142 -5.82 -17.54 8.24
N VAL A 143 -6.99 -17.32 7.66
CA VAL A 143 -7.91 -18.41 7.27
C VAL A 143 -7.26 -19.31 6.21
N VAL A 144 -6.63 -18.71 5.17
CA VAL A 144 -5.87 -19.48 4.17
C VAL A 144 -4.79 -20.33 4.85
N ALA A 145 -4.06 -19.78 5.80
CA ALA A 145 -3.01 -20.49 6.53
C ALA A 145 -3.51 -21.67 7.37
N THR A 146 -4.81 -21.71 7.75
CA THR A 146 -5.39 -22.88 8.44
C THR A 146 -5.67 -24.04 7.51
N GLY A 147 -5.66 -23.84 6.18
CA GLY A 147 -6.12 -24.82 5.20
C GLY A 147 -7.63 -25.03 5.15
N ALA A 148 -8.43 -24.25 5.86
CA ALA A 148 -9.88 -24.45 5.96
C ALA A 148 -10.61 -24.43 4.61
N ILE A 149 -10.14 -23.59 3.68
CA ILE A 149 -10.68 -23.50 2.31
C ILE A 149 -9.89 -24.34 1.28
N GLY A 150 -8.89 -25.11 1.73
CA GLY A 150 -7.98 -25.85 0.85
C GLY A 150 -6.98 -24.94 0.14
N ASP A 151 -6.46 -25.40 -1.00
CA ASP A 151 -5.49 -24.65 -1.81
C ASP A 151 -6.20 -23.52 -2.57
N VAL A 152 -5.66 -22.30 -2.44
CA VAL A 152 -6.20 -21.13 -3.15
C VAL A 152 -5.85 -21.21 -4.63
N HIS A 153 -6.86 -21.11 -5.50
CA HIS A 153 -6.72 -21.14 -6.94
C HIS A 153 -7.12 -19.84 -7.63
N ARG A 154 -8.07 -19.11 -7.06
CA ARG A 154 -8.58 -17.90 -7.68
C ARG A 154 -8.81 -16.80 -6.65
N VAL A 155 -8.51 -15.58 -7.06
CA VAL A 155 -8.93 -14.37 -6.37
C VAL A 155 -9.67 -13.50 -7.36
N THR A 156 -10.86 -13.01 -6.99
CA THR A 156 -11.61 -12.03 -7.76
C THR A 156 -11.81 -10.79 -6.89
N SER A 157 -11.38 -9.65 -7.40
CA SER A 157 -11.54 -8.37 -6.70
C SER A 157 -12.17 -7.33 -7.62
N PHE A 158 -13.13 -6.61 -7.08
CA PHE A 158 -13.67 -5.41 -7.68
C PHE A 158 -13.50 -4.25 -6.69
N HIS A 159 -12.81 -3.19 -7.13
CA HIS A 159 -12.41 -2.11 -6.26
C HIS A 159 -12.64 -0.75 -6.91
N ASP A 160 -13.12 0.21 -6.14
CA ASP A 160 -13.42 1.58 -6.59
C ASP A 160 -12.31 2.59 -6.22
N HIS A 161 -11.09 2.11 -5.98
CA HIS A 161 -9.96 2.93 -5.59
C HIS A 161 -8.72 2.62 -6.47
N LEU A 162 -7.59 3.24 -6.16
CA LEU A 162 -6.35 3.09 -6.91
C LEU A 162 -5.87 1.62 -6.91
N GLY A 163 -5.96 0.98 -8.07
CA GLY A 163 -5.72 -0.46 -8.21
C GLY A 163 -4.32 -0.92 -7.85
N TYR A 164 -3.33 -0.03 -7.84
CA TYR A 164 -1.95 -0.39 -7.48
C TYR A 164 -1.82 -0.90 -6.04
N HIS A 165 -2.65 -0.44 -5.11
CA HIS A 165 -2.66 -0.97 -3.73
C HIS A 165 -3.06 -2.44 -3.66
N ASN A 166 -3.85 -2.93 -4.63
CA ASN A 166 -4.22 -4.34 -4.68
C ASN A 166 -3.03 -5.24 -4.99
N ASN A 167 -2.00 -4.74 -5.67
CA ASN A 167 -0.83 -5.54 -6.03
C ASN A 167 -0.14 -6.12 -4.77
N SER A 168 0.04 -5.30 -3.73
CA SER A 168 0.61 -5.76 -2.46
C SER A 168 -0.29 -6.79 -1.75
N ARG A 169 -1.63 -6.63 -1.84
CA ARG A 169 -2.59 -7.59 -1.25
C ARG A 169 -2.41 -8.99 -1.82
N TRP A 170 -2.29 -9.09 -3.15
CA TRP A 170 -2.19 -10.38 -3.82
C TRP A 170 -0.84 -11.05 -3.61
N ILE A 171 0.25 -10.29 -3.60
CA ILE A 171 1.59 -10.79 -3.28
C ILE A 171 1.61 -11.35 -1.85
N VAL A 172 1.11 -10.60 -0.88
CA VAL A 172 1.11 -11.03 0.53
C VAL A 172 0.14 -12.18 0.80
N LEU A 173 -1.03 -12.20 0.15
CA LEU A 173 -2.00 -13.28 0.30
C LEU A 173 -1.49 -14.60 -0.25
N THR A 174 -0.88 -14.57 -1.44
CA THR A 174 -0.38 -15.78 -2.13
C THR A 174 0.99 -16.23 -1.60
N GLY A 175 1.75 -15.31 -1.00
CA GLY A 175 3.14 -15.54 -0.61
C GLY A 175 4.11 -15.65 -1.80
N ASP A 176 3.66 -15.29 -3.01
CA ASP A 176 4.39 -15.43 -4.26
C ASP A 176 4.31 -14.16 -5.11
N ARG A 177 5.15 -14.09 -6.14
CA ARG A 177 5.13 -13.02 -7.14
C ARG A 177 4.52 -13.52 -8.44
N PRO A 178 3.78 -12.67 -9.18
CA PRO A 178 3.12 -13.10 -10.41
C PRO A 178 4.12 -13.44 -11.52
N GLN A 179 3.76 -14.41 -12.35
CA GLN A 179 4.53 -14.87 -13.50
C GLN A 179 4.09 -14.22 -14.83
N SER A 180 2.88 -13.70 -14.87
CA SER A 180 2.39 -12.97 -16.03
C SER A 180 1.28 -11.99 -15.68
N VAL A 181 1.10 -10.98 -16.54
CA VAL A 181 0.04 -9.99 -16.47
C VAL A 181 -0.64 -9.86 -17.82
N GLN A 182 -1.95 -9.64 -17.79
CA GLN A 182 -2.77 -9.23 -18.92
C GLN A 182 -3.75 -8.16 -18.45
N ALA A 183 -3.95 -7.09 -19.23
CA ALA A 183 -4.86 -6.03 -18.83
C ALA A 183 -5.60 -5.44 -20.02
N VAL A 184 -6.85 -5.04 -19.77
CA VAL A 184 -7.68 -4.28 -20.68
C VAL A 184 -8.12 -3.01 -19.97
N ARG A 185 -8.09 -1.89 -20.71
CA ARG A 185 -8.55 -0.59 -20.21
C ARG A 185 -9.65 -0.07 -21.12
N HIS A 186 -10.67 0.50 -20.49
CA HIS A 186 -11.74 1.17 -21.20
C HIS A 186 -12.08 2.48 -20.50
N THR A 187 -12.08 3.58 -21.26
CA THR A 187 -12.50 4.90 -20.77
C THR A 187 -13.88 5.21 -21.34
N MET A 188 -14.79 5.63 -20.48
CA MET A 188 -16.18 5.89 -20.82
C MET A 188 -16.60 7.24 -20.27
N PRO A 189 -17.50 7.97 -20.98
CA PRO A 189 -18.04 9.21 -20.49
C PRO A 189 -18.91 8.96 -19.24
N THR A 190 -18.91 9.92 -18.32
CA THR A 190 -19.76 9.93 -17.13
C THR A 190 -20.60 11.20 -17.09
N LEU A 191 -21.58 11.24 -16.20
CA LEU A 191 -22.17 12.53 -15.83
C LEU A 191 -21.08 13.40 -15.19
N PRO A 192 -20.89 14.65 -15.66
CA PRO A 192 -19.90 15.54 -15.08
C PRO A 192 -20.13 15.71 -13.58
N HIS A 193 -19.08 15.55 -12.79
CA HIS A 193 -19.15 15.73 -11.33
C HIS A 193 -17.80 16.13 -10.74
N ASP A 194 -17.88 16.84 -9.61
CA ASP A 194 -16.72 17.18 -8.80
C ASP A 194 -16.58 16.20 -7.63
N GLU A 195 -15.48 15.48 -7.57
CA GLU A 195 -15.18 14.60 -6.45
C GLU A 195 -14.69 15.41 -5.22
N ALA A 196 -13.89 16.44 -5.49
CA ALA A 196 -13.35 17.38 -4.51
C ALA A 196 -13.05 18.72 -5.20
N PRO A 197 -12.79 19.81 -4.47
CA PRO A 197 -12.26 21.02 -5.07
C PRO A 197 -11.05 20.68 -5.94
N HIS A 198 -11.07 21.06 -7.22
CA HIS A 198 -10.04 20.81 -8.24
C HIS A 198 -9.99 19.38 -8.83
N ARG A 199 -11.01 18.53 -8.57
CA ARG A 199 -11.15 17.21 -9.21
C ARG A 199 -12.45 17.10 -9.95
N HIS A 200 -12.48 17.65 -11.16
CA HIS A 200 -13.62 17.52 -12.08
C HIS A 200 -13.47 16.25 -12.92
N HIS A 201 -14.55 15.48 -13.06
CA HIS A 201 -14.59 14.25 -13.82
C HIS A 201 -15.69 14.31 -14.88
N GLU A 202 -15.34 14.05 -16.12
CA GLU A 202 -16.26 13.87 -17.25
C GLU A 202 -16.17 12.46 -17.86
N SER A 203 -15.19 11.69 -17.41
CA SER A 203 -14.98 10.32 -17.84
C SER A 203 -14.40 9.47 -16.70
N GLU A 204 -14.59 8.18 -16.81
CA GLU A 204 -14.00 7.20 -15.92
C GLU A 204 -13.25 6.13 -16.70
N THR A 205 -12.19 5.63 -16.11
CA THR A 205 -11.36 4.58 -16.68
C THR A 205 -11.55 3.30 -15.88
N PHE A 206 -12.02 2.28 -16.56
CA PHE A 206 -12.13 0.91 -16.04
C PHE A 206 -10.90 0.11 -16.46
N ASN A 207 -10.28 -0.58 -15.52
CA ASN A 207 -9.18 -1.50 -15.77
C ASN A 207 -9.60 -2.91 -15.33
N ALA A 208 -9.46 -3.88 -16.21
CA ALA A 208 -9.54 -5.30 -15.89
C ALA A 208 -8.14 -5.89 -16.01
N ARG A 209 -7.62 -6.47 -14.92
CA ARG A 209 -6.27 -7.01 -14.83
C ARG A 209 -6.32 -8.47 -14.43
N PHE A 210 -5.47 -9.28 -15.05
CA PHE A 210 -5.35 -10.71 -14.81
C PHE A 210 -3.88 -11.02 -14.50
N PHE A 211 -3.63 -11.59 -13.34
CA PHE A 211 -2.30 -11.98 -12.92
C PHE A 211 -2.26 -13.49 -12.69
N ARG A 212 -1.28 -14.18 -13.27
CA ARG A 212 -1.02 -15.57 -12.94
C ARG A 212 0.13 -15.67 -11.97
N PHE A 213 -0.11 -16.39 -10.90
CA PHE A 213 0.87 -16.71 -9.86
C PHE A 213 1.31 -18.18 -9.98
N PRO A 214 2.43 -18.58 -9.34
CA PRO A 214 2.83 -19.97 -9.25
C PRO A 214 1.71 -20.87 -8.72
N GLY A 215 1.71 -22.16 -9.12
CA GLY A 215 0.65 -23.09 -8.72
C GLY A 215 -0.67 -22.90 -9.46
N ASP A 216 -0.62 -22.31 -10.66
CA ASP A 216 -1.79 -22.03 -11.53
C ASP A 216 -2.86 -21.16 -10.87
N ARG A 217 -2.46 -20.30 -9.94
CA ARG A 217 -3.36 -19.35 -9.28
C ARG A 217 -3.64 -18.16 -10.19
N LEU A 218 -4.91 -17.79 -10.30
CA LEU A 218 -5.37 -16.64 -11.07
C LEU A 218 -5.91 -15.55 -10.14
N VAL A 219 -5.41 -14.35 -10.29
CA VAL A 219 -5.99 -13.14 -9.69
C VAL A 219 -6.65 -12.31 -10.79
N THR A 220 -7.93 -12.04 -10.62
CA THR A 220 -8.73 -11.13 -11.46
C THR A 220 -9.04 -9.88 -10.67
N ASP A 221 -8.52 -8.74 -11.12
CA ASP A 221 -8.58 -7.48 -10.41
C ASP A 221 -9.21 -6.41 -11.30
N PHE A 222 -10.36 -5.91 -10.88
CA PHE A 222 -11.10 -4.85 -11.54
C PHE A 222 -11.02 -3.58 -10.72
N ALA A 223 -10.53 -2.50 -11.32
CA ALA A 223 -10.42 -1.20 -10.67
C ALA A 223 -11.04 -0.12 -11.53
N ALA A 224 -11.94 0.65 -10.96
CA ALA A 224 -12.51 1.84 -11.58
C ALA A 224 -13.17 2.73 -10.53
N ASN A 225 -13.11 4.02 -10.75
CA ASN A 225 -13.96 4.97 -10.06
C ASN A 225 -15.16 5.31 -10.96
N ILE A 226 -16.25 4.56 -10.83
CA ILE A 226 -17.43 4.69 -11.70
C ILE A 226 -18.59 5.40 -11.01
N LYS A 227 -18.30 6.21 -10.00
CA LYS A 227 -19.32 6.99 -9.26
C LYS A 227 -20.18 7.86 -10.18
N GLY A 228 -19.56 8.45 -11.20
CA GLY A 228 -20.25 9.27 -12.19
C GLY A 228 -21.23 8.49 -13.05
N MET A 229 -20.87 7.28 -13.48
CA MET A 229 -21.72 6.40 -14.28
C MET A 229 -22.95 5.89 -13.54
N LEU A 230 -22.82 5.66 -12.25
CA LEU A 230 -23.88 5.11 -11.40
C LEU A 230 -24.70 6.19 -10.69
N GLY A 231 -24.61 7.44 -11.13
CA GLY A 231 -25.32 8.53 -10.47
C GLY A 231 -24.91 8.69 -9.01
N ARG A 232 -23.63 8.58 -8.73
CA ARG A 232 -23.02 8.60 -7.38
C ARG A 232 -23.43 7.44 -6.47
N TYR A 233 -23.95 6.36 -7.05
CA TYR A 233 -24.14 5.14 -6.29
C TYR A 233 -22.78 4.57 -5.89
N PRO A 234 -22.48 4.41 -4.59
CA PRO A 234 -21.25 3.76 -4.19
C PRO A 234 -21.29 2.32 -4.70
N ARG A 235 -20.31 1.93 -5.52
CA ARG A 235 -20.13 0.51 -5.80
C ARG A 235 -19.65 -0.19 -4.56
N PRO A 236 -20.28 -1.30 -4.20
CA PRO A 236 -19.72 -2.16 -3.19
C PRO A 236 -18.40 -2.71 -3.71
N GLY A 237 -17.31 -2.53 -2.95
CA GLY A 237 -16.10 -3.32 -3.15
C GLY A 237 -16.44 -4.79 -2.97
N TYR A 238 -15.81 -5.66 -3.75
CA TYR A 238 -15.99 -7.09 -3.68
C TYR A 238 -14.61 -7.76 -3.68
N THR A 239 -14.46 -8.78 -2.85
CA THR A 239 -13.27 -9.65 -2.87
C THR A 239 -13.71 -11.06 -2.57
N GLU A 240 -13.32 -12.02 -3.41
CA GLU A 240 -13.55 -13.44 -3.22
C GLU A 240 -12.23 -14.18 -3.42
N ILE A 241 -11.93 -15.08 -2.51
CA ILE A 241 -10.73 -15.93 -2.50
C ILE A 241 -11.21 -17.36 -2.51
N ASP A 242 -11.06 -18.03 -3.64
CA ASP A 242 -11.54 -19.39 -3.85
C ASP A 242 -10.44 -20.41 -3.64
N GLY A 243 -10.73 -21.38 -2.83
CA GLY A 243 -9.91 -22.56 -2.62
C GLY A 243 -10.60 -23.86 -3.05
N THR A 244 -9.89 -24.98 -2.96
CA THR A 244 -10.41 -26.31 -3.35
C THR A 244 -11.52 -26.84 -2.44
N ARG A 245 -11.68 -26.28 -1.23
CA ARG A 245 -12.69 -26.72 -0.24
C ARG A 245 -13.64 -25.61 0.18
N GLY A 246 -13.51 -24.41 -0.32
CA GLY A 246 -14.34 -23.31 0.10
C GLY A 246 -13.85 -21.97 -0.41
N ALA A 247 -14.43 -20.91 0.11
CA ALA A 247 -14.11 -19.55 -0.28
C ALA A 247 -14.18 -18.59 0.91
N ILE A 248 -13.48 -17.46 0.79
CA ILE A 248 -13.63 -16.30 1.66
C ILE A 248 -14.18 -15.18 0.79
N ALA A 249 -15.29 -14.58 1.17
CA ALA A 249 -15.88 -13.50 0.42
C ALA A 249 -16.20 -12.29 1.30
N ARG A 250 -16.07 -11.10 0.72
CA ARG A 250 -16.51 -9.84 1.28
C ARG A 250 -17.28 -9.06 0.22
N TRP A 251 -18.43 -8.52 0.58
CA TRP A 251 -19.29 -7.75 -0.33
C TRP A 251 -20.00 -6.60 0.41
N ALA A 252 -20.74 -5.81 -0.34
CA ALA A 252 -21.53 -4.67 0.17
C ALA A 252 -20.71 -3.61 0.90
N VAL A 253 -19.55 -3.28 0.38
CA VAL A 253 -18.60 -2.44 1.09
C VAL A 253 -18.95 -0.96 0.95
N ARG A 254 -19.37 -0.36 2.05
CA ARG A 254 -19.09 1.05 2.32
C ARG A 254 -17.86 1.11 3.23
N ASN A 255 -16.86 1.93 2.87
CA ASN A 255 -15.73 2.22 3.75
C ASN A 255 -14.85 1.02 4.13
N TRP A 256 -14.41 0.19 3.15
CA TRP A 256 -13.42 -0.85 3.35
C TRP A 256 -13.84 -2.06 4.19
N TRP A 257 -15.02 -2.06 4.69
CA TRP A 257 -15.62 -3.15 5.43
C TRP A 257 -17.04 -3.39 4.97
N GLY A 258 -17.50 -4.56 5.09
CA GLY A 258 -18.81 -5.01 4.68
C GLY A 258 -19.07 -6.37 5.23
N GLU A 259 -20.17 -6.95 4.83
CA GLU A 259 -20.45 -8.34 5.16
C GLU A 259 -19.39 -9.25 4.55
N ALA A 260 -18.85 -10.14 5.37
CA ALA A 260 -17.83 -11.09 4.95
C ALA A 260 -18.03 -12.43 5.63
N GLU A 261 -17.70 -13.51 4.94
CA GLU A 261 -17.84 -14.85 5.46
C GLU A 261 -16.79 -15.80 4.87
N VAL A 262 -16.62 -16.92 5.55
CA VAL A 262 -15.90 -18.11 5.07
C VAL A 262 -16.91 -19.19 4.80
N ARG A 263 -16.89 -19.77 3.60
CA ARG A 263 -17.69 -20.93 3.23
C ARG A 263 -16.80 -22.14 3.06
N ILE A 264 -17.18 -23.26 3.65
CA ILE A 264 -16.39 -24.49 3.64
C ILE A 264 -17.27 -25.65 3.21
N CYS A 265 -16.75 -26.54 2.39
CA CYS A 265 -17.37 -27.81 2.09
C CYS A 265 -16.99 -28.81 3.17
N SER A 266 -18.00 -29.42 3.85
CA SER A 266 -17.78 -30.58 4.70
C SER A 266 -17.37 -31.81 3.87
N ASP A 267 -16.78 -32.79 4.52
CA ASP A 267 -16.46 -34.07 3.83
C ASP A 267 -17.73 -34.73 3.25
N ALA A 268 -18.88 -34.59 3.91
CA ALA A 268 -20.16 -35.05 3.42
C ALA A 268 -20.61 -34.28 2.16
N ALA A 269 -20.47 -32.96 2.14
CA ALA A 269 -20.80 -32.17 0.96
C ALA A 269 -19.88 -32.51 -0.22
N LEU A 270 -18.58 -32.66 0.01
CA LEU A 270 -17.63 -33.08 -1.02
C LEU A 270 -17.97 -34.47 -1.59
N ALA A 271 -18.27 -35.42 -0.74
CA ALA A 271 -18.63 -36.79 -1.16
C ALA A 271 -19.91 -36.83 -2.03
N ASN A 272 -20.84 -35.89 -1.82
CA ASN A 272 -22.11 -35.80 -2.55
C ASN A 272 -22.05 -34.81 -3.73
N GLY A 273 -20.92 -34.20 -4.03
CA GLY A 273 -20.78 -33.17 -5.07
C GLY A 273 -21.61 -31.92 -4.77
N ALA A 274 -21.88 -31.64 -3.49
CA ALA A 274 -22.65 -30.49 -3.05
C ALA A 274 -21.75 -29.24 -2.94
N ILE A 275 -22.40 -28.07 -2.93
CA ILE A 275 -21.75 -26.81 -2.65
C ILE A 275 -21.38 -26.69 -1.15
N ALA A 276 -20.59 -25.67 -0.80
CA ALA A 276 -20.22 -25.38 0.59
C ALA A 276 -21.46 -25.30 1.51
N ASP A 277 -21.47 -26.12 2.55
CA ASP A 277 -22.56 -26.29 3.50
C ASP A 277 -22.30 -25.70 4.89
N ILE A 278 -21.05 -25.28 5.15
CA ILE A 278 -20.67 -24.62 6.39
C ILE A 278 -20.41 -23.15 6.09
N VAL A 279 -21.17 -22.26 6.73
CA VAL A 279 -21.03 -20.80 6.60
C VAL A 279 -20.57 -20.21 7.91
N CYS A 280 -19.44 -19.54 7.91
CA CYS A 280 -18.82 -18.91 9.08
C CYS A 280 -18.73 -17.39 8.83
N PRO A 281 -19.62 -16.57 9.43
CA PRO A 281 -19.54 -15.12 9.31
C PRO A 281 -18.25 -14.57 9.91
N ILE A 282 -17.63 -13.60 9.23
CA ILE A 282 -16.57 -12.80 9.83
C ILE A 282 -17.23 -11.71 10.66
N VAL A 283 -16.96 -11.73 11.94
CA VAL A 283 -17.55 -10.81 12.92
C VAL A 283 -16.63 -9.62 13.12
N HIS A 284 -17.21 -8.44 13.06
CA HIS A 284 -16.54 -7.18 13.33
C HIS A 284 -16.92 -6.64 14.71
N GLU A 285 -15.92 -6.19 15.48
CA GLU A 285 -16.11 -5.57 16.78
C GLU A 285 -15.46 -4.18 16.81
N ALA A 286 -16.22 -3.22 17.33
CA ALA A 286 -15.76 -1.88 17.59
C ALA A 286 -16.14 -1.45 19.01
N GLU A 287 -15.25 -0.73 19.69
CA GLU A 287 -15.47 -0.16 21.00
C GLU A 287 -15.30 1.36 20.94
N GLY A 288 -16.30 2.10 21.43
CA GLY A 288 -16.29 3.56 21.41
C GLY A 288 -16.16 4.16 20.00
N GLY A 289 -16.60 3.44 18.97
CA GLY A 289 -16.50 3.85 17.58
C GLY A 289 -15.18 3.49 16.89
N PHE A 290 -14.29 2.78 17.59
CA PHE A 290 -13.01 2.32 17.06
C PHE A 290 -13.03 0.83 16.79
N TRP A 291 -12.38 0.41 15.70
CA TRP A 291 -12.29 -0.97 15.27
C TRP A 291 -11.25 -1.70 16.11
N THR A 292 -11.69 -2.65 16.91
CA THR A 292 -10.83 -3.34 17.87
C THR A 292 -10.39 -4.70 17.39
N ARG A 293 -11.30 -5.47 16.77
CA ARG A 293 -10.97 -6.82 16.33
C ARG A 293 -11.96 -7.33 15.28
N ASP A 294 -11.47 -8.23 14.42
CA ASP A 294 -12.28 -9.09 13.57
C ASP A 294 -11.98 -10.54 13.88
N TRP A 295 -12.98 -11.42 13.78
CA TRP A 295 -12.75 -12.85 13.93
C TRP A 295 -13.77 -13.67 13.12
N VAL A 296 -13.43 -14.94 12.93
CA VAL A 296 -14.31 -15.97 12.39
C VAL A 296 -14.14 -17.26 13.18
N ASP A 297 -15.27 -17.90 13.52
CA ASP A 297 -15.29 -19.22 14.15
C ASP A 297 -15.36 -20.29 13.08
N LEU A 298 -14.24 -20.92 12.78
CA LEU A 298 -14.14 -22.06 11.87
C LEU A 298 -14.37 -23.36 12.63
N PRO A 299 -14.73 -24.48 11.96
CA PRO A 299 -14.77 -25.78 12.59
C PRO A 299 -13.47 -26.20 13.29
N SER A 300 -12.33 -25.70 12.80
CA SER A 300 -11.00 -25.94 13.36
C SER A 300 -10.63 -25.02 14.52
N GLY A 301 -11.45 -24.01 14.85
CA GLY A 301 -11.21 -23.02 15.89
C GLY A 301 -11.29 -21.57 15.41
N ARG A 302 -11.21 -20.65 16.36
CA ARG A 302 -11.30 -19.21 16.09
C ARG A 302 -10.05 -18.69 15.42
N VAL A 303 -10.24 -17.95 14.34
CA VAL A 303 -9.22 -17.10 13.69
C VAL A 303 -9.59 -15.64 13.95
N ALA A 304 -8.67 -14.84 14.48
CA ALA A 304 -8.92 -13.46 14.83
C ALA A 304 -7.80 -12.53 14.37
N TRP A 305 -8.15 -11.31 14.03
CA TRP A 305 -7.26 -10.17 13.94
C TRP A 305 -7.60 -9.21 15.08
N GLU A 306 -6.60 -8.69 15.75
CA GLU A 306 -6.75 -7.68 16.79
C GLU A 306 -5.97 -6.44 16.38
N ASN A 307 -6.55 -5.27 16.61
CA ASN A 307 -5.85 -4.01 16.43
C ASN A 307 -4.75 -3.90 17.49
N ALA A 308 -3.50 -4.08 17.09
CA ALA A 308 -2.34 -4.09 17.97
C ALA A 308 -2.11 -2.73 18.67
N PHE A 309 -2.72 -1.67 18.17
CA PHE A 309 -2.56 -0.29 18.60
C PHE A 309 -3.84 0.28 19.24
N SER A 310 -4.82 -0.59 19.49
CA SER A 310 -6.08 -0.20 20.11
C SER A 310 -5.87 0.31 21.56
N PRO A 311 -6.76 1.16 22.07
CA PRO A 311 -7.88 1.69 21.39
C PRO A 311 -7.51 2.89 20.56
N ARG A 312 -7.45 3.37 19.65
CA ARG A 312 -7.25 4.68 19.04
C ARG A 312 -5.84 4.97 18.57
N ALA A 313 -5.24 4.09 17.90
CA ALA A 313 -3.97 4.25 17.14
C ALA A 313 -3.54 5.72 16.77
N GLY A 314 -3.63 6.65 17.71
CA GLY A 314 -3.30 8.07 17.51
C GLY A 314 -4.34 8.92 16.76
N LEU A 315 -5.48 8.36 16.35
CA LEU A 315 -6.54 9.09 15.67
C LEU A 315 -7.61 9.54 16.67
N GLU A 316 -7.68 10.84 16.95
CA GLU A 316 -8.66 11.41 17.87
C GLU A 316 -10.05 11.56 17.20
N PRO A 317 -11.15 11.56 18.00
CA PRO A 317 -12.48 11.88 17.48
C PRO A 317 -12.46 13.21 16.74
N GLY A 318 -13.05 13.25 15.56
CA GLY A 318 -13.03 14.44 14.68
C GLY A 318 -11.88 14.45 13.68
N HIS A 319 -10.85 13.60 13.83
CA HIS A 319 -9.87 13.40 12.77
C HIS A 319 -10.55 12.80 11.53
N VAL A 320 -10.11 13.20 10.34
CA VAL A 320 -10.73 12.77 9.07
C VAL A 320 -10.83 11.26 8.91
N TYR A 321 -9.93 10.51 9.55
CA TYR A 321 -9.88 9.04 9.51
C TYR A 321 -10.29 8.37 10.83
N HIS A 322 -10.79 9.09 11.82
CA HIS A 322 -11.10 8.49 13.13
C HIS A 322 -12.09 7.33 13.05
N HIS A 323 -13.05 7.39 12.11
CA HIS A 323 -14.00 6.29 11.85
C HIS A 323 -13.37 5.12 11.09
N ARG A 324 -12.12 5.22 10.73
CA ARG A 324 -11.30 4.22 10.05
C ARG A 324 -10.00 4.02 10.83
N ASP A 325 -10.10 3.84 12.13
CA ASP A 325 -8.92 3.68 12.98
C ASP A 325 -8.04 2.48 12.59
N TYR A 326 -8.63 1.45 11.94
CA TYR A 326 -7.88 0.39 11.27
C TYR A 326 -6.91 0.95 10.20
N TYR A 327 -7.22 2.09 9.60
CA TYR A 327 -6.31 2.75 8.67
C TYR A 327 -5.08 3.29 9.41
N GLY A 328 -5.29 3.99 10.52
CA GLY A 328 -4.20 4.42 11.39
C GLY A 328 -3.38 3.25 11.92
N ALA A 329 -4.05 2.16 12.33
CA ALA A 329 -3.38 0.93 12.75
C ALA A 329 -2.52 0.33 11.62
N ALA A 330 -3.00 0.32 10.38
CA ALA A 330 -2.24 -0.18 9.24
C ALA A 330 -1.03 0.71 8.91
N VAL A 331 -1.16 2.04 9.06
CA VAL A 331 -0.04 2.98 8.91
C VAL A 331 0.99 2.77 10.04
N MET A 332 0.55 2.59 11.27
CA MET A 332 1.47 2.26 12.37
C MET A 332 2.15 0.92 12.13
N ASP A 333 1.43 -0.08 11.64
CA ASP A 333 1.96 -1.42 11.40
C ASP A 333 3.10 -1.41 10.39
N HIS A 334 3.01 -0.66 9.27
CA HIS A 334 4.12 -0.60 8.33
C HIS A 334 5.33 0.18 8.88
N ILE A 335 5.12 1.22 9.70
CA ILE A 335 6.23 1.95 10.35
C ILE A 335 6.93 1.04 11.37
N VAL A 336 6.17 0.29 12.16
CA VAL A 336 6.71 -0.67 13.14
C VAL A 336 7.43 -1.83 12.46
N ASP A 337 6.86 -2.38 11.38
CA ASP A 337 7.48 -3.41 10.55
C ASP A 337 8.84 -2.94 10.00
N PHE A 338 8.89 -1.73 9.45
CA PHE A 338 10.12 -1.09 8.99
C PHE A 338 11.14 -0.90 10.13
N ALA A 339 10.72 -0.35 11.27
CA ALA A 339 11.60 -0.12 12.41
C ALA A 339 12.21 -1.43 12.96
N ARG A 340 11.40 -2.51 12.99
CA ARG A 340 11.87 -3.85 13.38
C ARG A 340 12.88 -4.42 12.39
N ALA A 341 12.67 -4.19 11.10
CA ALA A 341 13.62 -4.59 10.06
C ALA A 341 14.94 -3.82 10.17
N VAL A 342 14.89 -2.50 10.42
CA VAL A 342 16.09 -1.68 10.68
C VAL A 342 16.89 -2.18 11.88
N ARG A 343 16.22 -2.68 12.93
CA ARG A 343 16.88 -3.28 14.11
C ARG A 343 17.24 -4.75 13.93
N GLY A 344 16.92 -5.38 12.80
CA GLY A 344 17.17 -6.80 12.57
C GLY A 344 16.36 -7.74 13.49
N VAL A 345 15.28 -7.24 14.10
CA VAL A 345 14.43 -8.03 15.04
C VAL A 345 13.53 -9.01 14.29
N ALA A 346 13.04 -8.63 13.12
CA ALA A 346 12.22 -9.49 12.27
C ALA A 346 12.35 -9.07 10.80
N PRO A 347 12.22 -10.00 9.85
CA PRO A 347 12.09 -9.65 8.44
C PRO A 347 10.77 -8.91 8.21
N SER A 348 10.77 -7.98 7.25
CA SER A 348 9.53 -7.32 6.83
C SER A 348 8.60 -8.31 6.13
N GLU A 349 7.30 -8.16 6.36
CA GLU A 349 6.27 -8.94 5.67
C GLU A 349 6.16 -8.58 4.18
N TYR A 350 6.49 -7.34 3.83
CA TYR A 350 6.51 -6.83 2.45
C TYR A 350 7.89 -6.25 2.17
N THR A 351 8.63 -6.94 1.31
CA THR A 351 10.04 -6.64 1.04
C THR A 351 10.21 -5.63 -0.10
N ASP A 352 11.43 -5.15 -0.29
CA ASP A 352 11.82 -4.34 -1.45
C ASP A 352 11.60 -5.07 -2.79
N ASP A 353 11.86 -6.39 -2.85
CA ASP A 353 11.55 -7.21 -4.04
C ASP A 353 10.04 -7.32 -4.29
N ASP A 354 9.22 -7.39 -3.25
CA ASP A 354 7.76 -7.43 -3.38
C ASP A 354 7.23 -6.09 -3.88
N ALA A 355 7.82 -4.99 -3.45
CA ALA A 355 7.50 -3.66 -3.94
C ALA A 355 7.87 -3.49 -5.43
N VAL A 356 9.05 -3.99 -5.86
CA VAL A 356 9.42 -4.02 -7.29
C VAL A 356 8.48 -4.93 -8.08
N ALA A 357 8.09 -6.09 -7.53
CA ALA A 357 7.10 -6.97 -8.19
C ALA A 357 5.73 -6.29 -8.33
N ALA A 358 5.28 -5.54 -7.34
CA ALA A 358 4.06 -4.75 -7.43
C ALA A 358 4.15 -3.65 -8.52
N MET A 359 5.32 -3.01 -8.65
CA MET A 359 5.57 -2.09 -9.75
C MET A 359 5.55 -2.79 -11.12
N MET A 360 6.11 -4.01 -11.22
CA MET A 360 6.02 -4.81 -12.45
C MET A 360 4.56 -5.16 -12.82
N MET A 361 3.71 -5.42 -11.83
CA MET A 361 2.27 -5.62 -12.07
C MET A 361 1.61 -4.37 -12.66
N GLU A 362 1.95 -3.20 -12.12
CA GLU A 362 1.39 -1.93 -12.57
C GLU A 362 1.89 -1.54 -13.97
N VAL A 363 3.20 -1.57 -14.19
CA VAL A 363 3.83 -1.26 -15.48
C VAL A 363 3.42 -2.28 -16.53
N GLY A 364 3.42 -3.56 -16.20
CA GLY A 364 2.98 -4.65 -17.08
C GLY A 364 1.51 -4.54 -17.47
N SER A 365 0.66 -4.05 -16.57
CA SER A 365 -0.74 -3.77 -16.91
C SER A 365 -0.85 -2.63 -17.93
N ARG A 366 -0.08 -1.55 -17.76
CA ARG A 366 -0.03 -0.44 -18.73
C ARG A 366 0.50 -0.91 -20.08
N GLU A 367 1.57 -1.67 -20.07
CA GLU A 367 2.20 -2.23 -21.28
C GLU A 367 1.29 -3.21 -22.00
N SER A 368 0.57 -4.08 -21.27
CA SER A 368 -0.43 -4.98 -21.86
C SER A 368 -1.55 -4.23 -22.57
N VAL A 369 -2.04 -3.14 -21.98
CA VAL A 369 -3.06 -2.26 -22.61
C VAL A 369 -2.55 -1.67 -23.91
N LEU A 370 -1.31 -1.19 -23.98
CA LEU A 370 -0.70 -0.65 -25.19
C LEU A 370 -0.52 -1.72 -26.29
N ARG A 371 -0.47 -2.99 -25.90
CA ARG A 371 -0.35 -4.16 -26.79
C ARG A 371 -1.68 -4.90 -26.95
N ASP A 372 -2.78 -4.17 -27.01
CA ASP A 372 -4.14 -4.70 -27.23
C ASP A 372 -4.54 -5.83 -26.27
N GLY A 373 -4.13 -5.75 -25.01
CA GLY A 373 -4.43 -6.75 -24.00
C GLY A 373 -3.57 -8.02 -24.10
N ALA A 374 -2.41 -7.95 -24.73
CA ALA A 374 -1.49 -9.08 -24.78
C ALA A 374 -1.05 -9.52 -23.38
N ARG A 375 -0.97 -10.84 -23.18
CA ARG A 375 -0.39 -11.41 -21.96
C ARG A 375 1.14 -11.28 -22.00
N LEU A 376 1.69 -10.65 -20.98
CA LEU A 376 3.12 -10.42 -20.81
C LEU A 376 3.68 -11.29 -19.69
N ALA A 377 4.85 -11.89 -19.93
CA ALA A 377 5.58 -12.60 -18.89
C ALA A 377 6.21 -11.62 -17.88
N LEU A 378 6.31 -12.03 -16.64
CA LEU A 378 7.02 -11.32 -15.58
C LEU A 378 8.21 -12.15 -15.10
N PRO A 379 9.37 -11.53 -14.80
CA PRO A 379 9.64 -10.09 -14.85
C PRO A 379 9.62 -9.51 -16.27
N LEU A 380 9.24 -8.23 -16.38
CA LEU A 380 9.29 -7.50 -17.65
C LEU A 380 10.73 -7.35 -18.11
N THR A 381 10.95 -7.47 -19.43
CA THR A 381 12.27 -7.35 -20.06
C THR A 381 12.18 -6.51 -21.32
N GLY A 382 13.31 -5.89 -21.71
CA GLY A 382 13.42 -5.06 -22.91
C GLY A 382 12.84 -3.65 -22.72
N ASP A 383 12.73 -2.94 -23.84
CA ASP A 383 12.20 -1.58 -23.86
C ASP A 383 10.66 -1.61 -23.71
N LEU A 384 10.15 -0.79 -22.80
CA LEU A 384 8.73 -0.69 -22.48
C LEU A 384 8.20 0.67 -22.96
N GLU A 385 7.23 0.62 -23.86
CA GLU A 385 6.62 1.83 -24.43
C GLU A 385 5.92 2.66 -23.33
N SER A 386 5.22 1.99 -22.41
CA SER A 386 4.58 2.65 -21.27
C SER A 386 5.55 3.40 -20.38
N GLU A 387 6.77 2.91 -20.21
CA GLU A 387 7.83 3.57 -19.44
C GLU A 387 8.39 4.79 -20.18
N ALA A 388 8.60 4.69 -21.50
CA ALA A 388 9.06 5.80 -22.31
C ALA A 388 8.09 6.99 -22.23
N VAL A 389 6.80 6.74 -22.40
CA VAL A 389 5.75 7.77 -22.29
C VAL A 389 5.76 8.45 -20.91
N VAL A 390 5.81 7.68 -19.83
CA VAL A 390 5.83 8.22 -18.48
C VAL A 390 7.12 9.01 -18.22
N ARG A 391 8.26 8.52 -18.68
CA ARG A 391 9.56 9.21 -18.55
C ARG A 391 9.56 10.57 -19.24
N ASP A 392 9.00 10.66 -20.45
CA ASP A 392 8.91 11.91 -21.19
C ASP A 392 7.96 12.92 -20.51
N GLN A 393 6.83 12.43 -19.97
CA GLN A 393 5.91 13.26 -19.18
C GLN A 393 6.59 13.80 -17.91
N LEU A 394 7.34 12.95 -17.20
CA LEU A 394 8.10 13.36 -16.02
C LEU A 394 9.21 14.36 -16.38
N ARG A 395 9.95 14.12 -17.46
CA ARG A 395 10.98 15.04 -17.92
C ARG A 395 10.40 16.41 -18.25
N ALA A 396 9.26 16.45 -18.95
CA ALA A 396 8.55 17.69 -19.24
C ALA A 396 8.09 18.42 -17.96
N LYS A 397 7.59 17.67 -16.97
CA LYS A 397 7.13 18.21 -15.69
C LYS A 397 8.29 18.70 -14.82
N LEU A 398 9.38 17.95 -14.74
CA LEU A 398 10.49 18.23 -13.84
C LEU A 398 11.50 19.21 -14.45
N GLY A 399 11.59 19.27 -15.78
CA GLY A 399 12.61 20.05 -16.48
C GLY A 399 14.01 19.41 -16.46
N VAL A 400 14.14 18.23 -15.85
CA VAL A 400 15.36 17.41 -15.77
C VAL A 400 15.05 15.95 -16.06
N ASP A 401 16.07 15.12 -16.28
CA ASP A 401 15.86 13.68 -16.39
C ASP A 401 15.37 13.11 -15.05
N PRO A 402 14.21 12.42 -14.99
CA PRO A 402 13.69 11.85 -13.75
C PRO A 402 14.58 10.75 -13.14
N MET A 403 15.57 10.25 -13.88
CA MET A 403 16.58 9.30 -13.40
C MET A 403 17.81 9.97 -12.81
N ASP A 404 18.00 11.28 -13.01
CA ASP A 404 19.12 12.02 -12.45
C ASP A 404 18.81 12.45 -11.02
N VAL A 405 19.31 11.65 -10.07
CA VAL A 405 19.07 11.83 -8.63
C VAL A 405 19.50 13.22 -8.17
N GLU A 406 20.70 13.66 -8.52
CA GLU A 406 21.25 14.96 -8.07
C GLU A 406 20.48 16.14 -8.65
N ALA A 407 20.12 16.05 -9.95
CA ALA A 407 19.32 17.09 -10.60
C ALA A 407 17.93 17.21 -9.97
N VAL A 408 17.27 16.09 -9.63
CA VAL A 408 15.95 16.10 -9.00
C VAL A 408 16.03 16.62 -7.56
N ILE A 409 17.05 16.23 -6.79
CA ILE A 409 17.26 16.75 -5.42
C ILE A 409 17.53 18.25 -5.42
N GLY A 410 18.23 18.77 -6.45
CA GLY A 410 18.53 20.20 -6.62
C GLY A 410 17.35 21.09 -7.05
N LEU A 411 16.16 20.52 -7.29
CA LEU A 411 15.01 21.30 -7.74
C LEU A 411 14.44 22.18 -6.62
N SER A 412 14.08 23.42 -7.01
CA SER A 412 13.44 24.37 -6.10
C SER A 412 11.94 24.13 -5.97
N PHE A 413 11.40 24.40 -4.80
CA PHE A 413 9.97 24.32 -4.47
C PHE A 413 9.51 25.63 -3.77
N PRO A 414 8.19 26.00 -3.73
CA PRO A 414 7.07 25.19 -4.21
C PRO A 414 7.01 25.16 -5.73
N ARG A 415 6.46 24.06 -6.24
CA ARG A 415 6.04 23.98 -7.64
C ARG A 415 4.55 24.28 -7.72
N PRO A 416 4.13 24.95 -8.79
CA PRO A 416 2.72 25.30 -9.00
C PRO A 416 1.81 24.05 -9.09
#